data_ce21e3ec063efc0f46ba4dcdf5ba2271
#
_entry.id   ce21e3ec063efc0f46ba4dcdf5ba2271
#
_cell.length_a   1.000
_cell.length_b   1.000
_cell.length_c   1.000
_cell.angle_alpha   90.00
_cell.angle_beta   90.00
_cell.angle_gamma   90.00
#
_symmetry.space_group_name_H-M   'P 1'
#
loop_
_entity.id
_entity.type
_entity.pdbx_description
1 polymer ?
#
loop_
_entity_poly.entity_id
_entity_poly.type
_entity_poly.pdbx_seq_one_letter_code
_entity_poly.pdbx_strand_id
1 'polypeptide(L)'
;TEKSNDVELHASFTIGRKGGEVITLTDAEGAVHDRITLPEMKTDISFGRSSEDGGLYCYDPPTPFAANGDGFVGYAAAPSFSAEPGFYDSARDLRIIVPEGTQVFYTLDGSEPTQKSTPYDGETLEITATTVIRARTFAEEMVRPSDTLTGTFFIHADHSLPVVSVTVDPDDLWNPKRGMLTVGKGVNKKEGLPFKNTVYRKVKNSGVKYESYVEMYDDAGKRIVSQGADISLNGDYSLDMPQKSFKFRAKSKYGEKTFKAKLFPDRDYEEYKSFVLRNSGNDCMWTRLQDGFQSRLMDLFGITVAHQAWKPYVVYLNGQYWGHMNLRERVDEYMVAQFEGMDLEDADQLDLLEASSRAKNGSNTEYKAMIKKIKAGNPAKKQEDLQYILDNVDVDNYFWFMGFEMFFGNSDIGNFRIYRLNAPGSKWKWLINDLDYGLWNSGFNSPKSYTKKSGMGQLNYDNTIFRKLLTVPEYKDRYLTIYGEIYRKLTTDTMMEVLDELVELIKPEMERHWTRWGPENDKDVISEVPTTAEGAYKYWQKRVERLRNVIRKRPTRLWDFTKKAFGLSNAEMEKYFGPKPPMPPEAI
;
A
#
# COMPACT_ATOMS: atom_id res chain seq x y z
N THR A 1 3.76 1.79 -29.78
CA THR A 1 5.18 2.14 -29.74
C THR A 1 5.97 1.05 -30.42
N GLU A 2 6.48 1.37 -31.61
CA GLU A 2 7.35 0.50 -32.38
C GLU A 2 8.65 0.23 -31.61
N LYS A 3 8.77 -0.98 -31.10
CA LYS A 3 10.06 -1.57 -30.73
C LYS A 3 10.29 -2.75 -31.68
N SER A 4 10.68 -2.46 -32.90
CA SER A 4 11.28 -3.48 -33.76
C SER A 4 12.76 -3.58 -33.42
N ASN A 5 13.15 -4.65 -32.75
CA ASN A 5 14.52 -5.13 -32.91
C ASN A 5 14.59 -5.83 -34.29
N ASP A 6 15.77 -5.90 -34.90
CA ASP A 6 15.98 -6.56 -36.22
C ASP A 6 15.55 -8.05 -36.27
N VAL A 7 15.00 -8.57 -35.19
CA VAL A 7 14.62 -9.98 -34.98
C VAL A 7 13.10 -10.16 -34.69
N GLU A 8 12.38 -9.11 -34.26
CA GLU A 8 10.95 -9.23 -33.88
C GLU A 8 10.09 -8.29 -34.71
N LEU A 9 9.07 -8.82 -35.38
CA LEU A 9 8.07 -8.04 -36.11
C LEU A 9 6.89 -7.75 -35.16
N HIS A 10 6.63 -6.48 -34.92
CA HIS A 10 5.48 -6.02 -34.13
C HIS A 10 4.47 -5.30 -35.02
N ALA A 11 3.20 -5.69 -34.92
CA ALA A 11 2.13 -4.96 -35.58
C ALA A 11 1.88 -3.61 -34.89
N SER A 12 1.47 -2.60 -35.67
CA SER A 12 1.11 -1.28 -35.14
C SER A 12 -0.28 -1.22 -34.48
N PHE A 13 -0.97 -2.34 -34.36
CA PHE A 13 -2.28 -2.46 -33.73
C PHE A 13 -2.24 -3.44 -32.55
N THR A 14 -3.20 -3.31 -31.66
CA THR A 14 -3.41 -4.22 -30.53
C THR A 14 -4.61 -5.11 -30.78
N ILE A 15 -4.55 -6.32 -30.26
CA ILE A 15 -5.64 -7.31 -30.29
C ILE A 15 -6.39 -7.26 -28.96
N GLY A 16 -7.71 -7.17 -29.04
CA GLY A 16 -8.59 -7.20 -27.86
C GLY A 16 -8.67 -8.60 -27.25
N ARG A 17 -8.84 -8.70 -25.94
CA ARG A 17 -8.92 -9.97 -25.23
C ARG A 17 -10.27 -10.66 -25.33
N LYS A 18 -11.34 -9.91 -25.62
CA LYS A 18 -12.73 -10.42 -25.55
C LYS A 18 -13.06 -11.42 -26.67
N GLY A 19 -12.17 -11.61 -27.64
CA GLY A 19 -12.42 -12.44 -28.81
C GLY A 19 -13.39 -11.80 -29.80
N GLY A 20 -13.64 -12.52 -30.90
CA GLY A 20 -14.53 -12.08 -31.98
C GLY A 20 -13.87 -11.16 -33.00
N GLU A 21 -12.66 -10.66 -32.74
CA GLU A 21 -11.89 -9.90 -33.72
C GLU A 21 -11.37 -10.81 -34.84
N VAL A 22 -11.28 -10.23 -36.04
CA VAL A 22 -10.85 -10.97 -37.23
C VAL A 22 -9.53 -10.37 -37.72
N ILE A 23 -8.49 -11.21 -37.79
CA ILE A 23 -7.23 -10.88 -38.45
C ILE A 23 -7.26 -11.42 -39.85
N THR A 24 -6.96 -10.57 -40.84
CA THR A 24 -6.93 -10.95 -42.25
C THR A 24 -5.55 -10.62 -42.82
N LEU A 25 -4.92 -11.59 -43.47
CA LEU A 25 -3.69 -11.42 -44.27
C LEU A 25 -4.07 -11.22 -45.73
N THR A 26 -3.69 -10.07 -46.31
CA THR A 26 -3.93 -9.73 -47.70
C THR A 26 -2.62 -9.41 -48.40
N ASP A 27 -2.56 -9.64 -49.70
CA ASP A 27 -1.49 -9.11 -50.54
C ASP A 27 -1.68 -7.61 -50.87
N ALA A 28 -0.76 -7.07 -51.65
CA ALA A 28 -0.79 -5.67 -52.06
C ALA A 28 -1.99 -5.33 -52.98
N GLU A 29 -2.53 -6.32 -53.66
CA GLU A 29 -3.67 -6.23 -54.58
C GLU A 29 -5.01 -6.42 -53.83
N GLY A 30 -4.98 -6.72 -52.51
CA GLY A 30 -6.14 -6.87 -51.64
C GLY A 30 -6.75 -8.28 -51.64
N ALA A 31 -6.11 -9.28 -52.26
CA ALA A 31 -6.55 -10.66 -52.19
C ALA A 31 -6.28 -11.24 -50.78
N VAL A 32 -7.27 -11.91 -50.21
CA VAL A 32 -7.17 -12.53 -48.88
C VAL A 32 -6.43 -13.85 -48.97
N HIS A 33 -5.32 -13.99 -48.28
CA HIS A 33 -4.51 -15.20 -48.18
C HIS A 33 -4.84 -16.03 -46.94
N ASP A 34 -5.15 -15.36 -45.80
CA ASP A 34 -5.61 -16.04 -44.59
C ASP A 34 -6.54 -15.14 -43.76
N ARG A 35 -7.42 -15.79 -43.00
CA ARG A 35 -8.36 -15.11 -42.14
C ARG A 35 -8.57 -15.95 -40.88
N ILE A 36 -8.35 -15.34 -39.71
CA ILE A 36 -8.48 -15.97 -38.41
C ILE A 36 -9.42 -15.15 -37.54
N THR A 37 -10.44 -15.80 -36.99
CA THR A 37 -11.27 -15.19 -35.92
C THR A 37 -10.66 -15.57 -34.58
N LEU A 38 -10.36 -14.59 -33.76
CA LEU A 38 -9.73 -14.81 -32.47
C LEU A 38 -10.76 -15.28 -31.42
N PRO A 39 -10.43 -16.27 -30.59
CA PRO A 39 -11.20 -16.60 -29.40
C PRO A 39 -10.97 -15.56 -28.29
N GLU A 40 -11.62 -15.72 -27.16
CA GLU A 40 -11.25 -15.01 -25.95
C GLU A 40 -9.80 -15.35 -25.56
N MET A 41 -8.96 -14.31 -25.41
CA MET A 41 -7.52 -14.47 -25.20
C MET A 41 -7.13 -14.16 -23.75
N LYS A 42 -6.38 -15.05 -23.12
CA LYS A 42 -5.71 -14.76 -21.84
C LYS A 42 -4.33 -14.15 -22.05
N THR A 43 -3.78 -13.55 -21.00
CA THR A 43 -2.42 -12.97 -21.04
C THR A 43 -1.40 -14.09 -21.26
N ASP A 44 -0.37 -13.78 -22.08
CA ASP A 44 0.74 -14.67 -22.39
C ASP A 44 0.32 -16.00 -23.06
N ILE A 45 -0.82 -16.00 -23.77
CA ILE A 45 -1.29 -17.10 -24.62
C ILE A 45 -1.20 -16.65 -26.09
N SER A 46 -0.68 -17.47 -26.96
CA SER A 46 -0.75 -17.28 -28.42
C SER A 46 -1.87 -18.11 -29.03
N PHE A 47 -2.36 -17.68 -30.19
CA PHE A 47 -3.37 -18.40 -30.96
C PHE A 47 -2.92 -18.48 -32.42
N GLY A 48 -2.99 -19.65 -33.00
CA GLY A 48 -2.49 -19.86 -34.36
C GLY A 48 -2.75 -21.25 -34.91
N ARG A 49 -2.25 -21.48 -36.12
CA ARG A 49 -2.39 -22.77 -36.79
C ARG A 49 -1.38 -23.79 -36.29
N SER A 50 -1.83 -25.02 -36.11
CA SER A 50 -0.97 -26.19 -35.93
C SER A 50 -0.29 -26.54 -37.25
N SER A 51 0.97 -26.91 -37.18
CA SER A 51 1.71 -27.45 -38.32
C SER A 51 1.36 -28.90 -38.66
N GLU A 52 0.69 -29.61 -37.75
CA GLU A 52 0.37 -31.03 -37.90
C GLU A 52 -0.94 -31.25 -38.67
N ASP A 53 -1.99 -30.49 -38.30
CA ASP A 53 -3.34 -30.70 -38.86
C ASP A 53 -3.94 -29.43 -39.47
N GLY A 54 -3.25 -28.27 -39.36
CA GLY A 54 -3.75 -26.98 -39.84
C GLY A 54 -4.88 -26.38 -39.00
N GLY A 55 -5.25 -27.02 -37.89
CA GLY A 55 -6.25 -26.56 -36.94
C GLY A 55 -5.81 -25.29 -36.20
N LEU A 56 -6.78 -24.54 -35.65
CA LEU A 56 -6.53 -23.33 -34.88
C LEU A 56 -6.61 -23.64 -33.39
N TYR A 57 -5.52 -23.37 -32.67
CA TYR A 57 -5.36 -23.67 -31.24
C TYR A 57 -4.75 -22.51 -30.49
N CYS A 58 -5.01 -22.48 -29.19
CA CYS A 58 -4.27 -21.69 -28.23
C CYS A 58 -3.00 -22.44 -27.80
N TYR A 59 -1.91 -21.69 -27.51
CA TYR A 59 -0.62 -22.26 -27.10
C TYR A 59 -0.11 -21.55 -25.83
N ASP A 60 0.33 -22.37 -24.87
CA ASP A 60 0.91 -21.95 -23.59
C ASP A 60 2.10 -22.87 -23.22
N PRO A 61 3.33 -22.35 -23.19
CA PRO A 61 3.72 -20.95 -23.46
C PRO A 61 3.66 -20.60 -24.94
N PRO A 62 3.60 -19.28 -25.29
CA PRO A 62 3.80 -18.81 -26.66
C PRO A 62 5.18 -19.20 -27.17
N THR A 63 5.27 -19.58 -28.44
CA THR A 63 6.51 -20.04 -29.08
C THR A 63 6.92 -19.15 -30.27
N PRO A 64 7.26 -17.86 -30.04
CA PRO A 64 7.67 -16.96 -31.12
C PRO A 64 8.93 -17.52 -31.80
N PHE A 65 8.92 -17.53 -33.15
CA PHE A 65 10.03 -18.02 -34.00
C PHE A 65 10.35 -19.54 -33.85
N ALA A 66 9.48 -20.30 -33.21
CA ALA A 66 9.62 -21.75 -33.09
C ALA A 66 8.30 -22.43 -33.50
N ALA A 67 8.37 -23.75 -33.72
CA ALA A 67 7.18 -24.55 -33.96
C ALA A 67 6.27 -24.50 -32.72
N ASN A 68 4.96 -24.40 -32.94
CA ASN A 68 3.98 -24.51 -31.89
C ASN A 68 4.05 -25.89 -31.22
N GLY A 69 3.93 -25.92 -29.90
CA GLY A 69 3.84 -27.15 -29.11
C GLY A 69 2.41 -27.73 -29.12
N ASP A 70 2.07 -28.43 -28.05
CA ASP A 70 0.71 -28.98 -27.87
C ASP A 70 -0.31 -27.83 -27.70
N GLY A 71 -1.25 -27.77 -28.64
CA GLY A 71 -2.31 -26.79 -28.63
C GLY A 71 -3.50 -27.21 -27.77
N PHE A 72 -4.36 -26.24 -27.41
CA PHE A 72 -5.61 -26.46 -26.73
C PHE A 72 -6.72 -25.62 -27.34
N VAL A 73 -7.98 -26.07 -27.26
CA VAL A 73 -9.10 -25.43 -27.97
C VAL A 73 -9.75 -24.28 -27.19
N GLY A 74 -9.48 -24.16 -25.90
CA GLY A 74 -10.05 -23.13 -25.04
C GLY A 74 -10.09 -23.53 -23.59
N TYR A 75 -10.90 -22.83 -22.80
CA TYR A 75 -11.05 -23.04 -21.36
C TYR A 75 -12.45 -23.58 -21.05
N ALA A 76 -12.54 -24.43 -20.03
CA ALA A 76 -13.81 -24.86 -19.48
C ALA A 76 -14.59 -23.65 -18.91
N ALA A 77 -15.92 -23.72 -18.96
CA ALA A 77 -16.76 -22.73 -18.31
C ALA A 77 -16.53 -22.76 -16.78
N ALA A 78 -16.43 -21.60 -16.14
CA ALA A 78 -16.23 -21.52 -14.70
C ALA A 78 -17.50 -21.99 -13.94
N PRO A 79 -17.37 -22.63 -12.77
CA PRO A 79 -18.50 -22.93 -11.91
C PRO A 79 -19.08 -21.66 -11.30
N SER A 80 -20.24 -21.75 -10.65
CA SER A 80 -20.80 -20.65 -9.86
C SER A 80 -21.33 -21.17 -8.53
N PHE A 81 -21.49 -20.26 -7.55
CA PHE A 81 -22.12 -20.59 -6.27
C PHE A 81 -23.64 -20.37 -6.34
N SER A 82 -24.40 -21.20 -5.62
CA SER A 82 -25.85 -21.03 -5.46
C SER A 82 -26.26 -19.85 -4.57
N ALA A 83 -25.29 -19.25 -3.88
CA ALA A 83 -25.46 -18.03 -3.08
C ALA A 83 -24.24 -17.13 -3.23
N GLU A 84 -24.41 -15.82 -3.08
CA GLU A 84 -23.31 -14.85 -3.17
C GLU A 84 -22.36 -14.97 -1.97
N PRO A 85 -21.03 -14.88 -2.17
CA PRO A 85 -20.09 -14.68 -1.07
C PRO A 85 -20.40 -13.41 -0.27
N GLY A 86 -20.24 -13.47 1.06
CA GLY A 86 -20.58 -12.37 1.95
C GLY A 86 -20.97 -12.83 3.36
N PHE A 87 -21.72 -12.00 4.08
CA PHE A 87 -22.04 -12.17 5.50
C PHE A 87 -23.38 -12.89 5.69
N TYR A 88 -23.40 -13.83 6.64
CA TYR A 88 -24.58 -14.62 7.00
C TYR A 88 -24.69 -14.77 8.53
N ASP A 89 -25.89 -14.57 9.04
CA ASP A 89 -26.19 -14.67 10.48
C ASP A 89 -26.32 -16.11 10.99
N SER A 90 -26.36 -17.09 10.08
CA SER A 90 -26.51 -18.52 10.39
C SER A 90 -25.74 -19.38 9.39
N ALA A 91 -25.55 -20.63 9.73
CA ALA A 91 -25.02 -21.62 8.80
C ALA A 91 -25.74 -21.56 7.44
N ARG A 92 -25.00 -21.80 6.38
CA ARG A 92 -25.47 -21.65 5.00
C ARG A 92 -25.29 -22.94 4.21
N ASP A 93 -26.40 -23.43 3.66
CA ASP A 93 -26.37 -24.47 2.65
C ASP A 93 -25.96 -23.88 1.31
N LEU A 94 -24.86 -24.39 0.76
CA LEU A 94 -24.28 -23.92 -0.49
C LEU A 94 -24.14 -25.08 -1.49
N ARG A 95 -24.45 -24.80 -2.73
CA ARG A 95 -24.15 -25.71 -3.86
C ARG A 95 -23.19 -25.02 -4.82
N ILE A 96 -22.34 -25.83 -5.45
CA ILE A 96 -21.54 -25.41 -6.60
C ILE A 96 -22.30 -25.82 -7.86
N ILE A 97 -22.63 -24.87 -8.71
CA ILE A 97 -23.30 -25.12 -9.98
C ILE A 97 -22.23 -25.54 -10.98
N VAL A 98 -22.34 -26.77 -11.46
CA VAL A 98 -21.40 -27.43 -12.37
C VAL A 98 -21.83 -27.19 -13.82
N PRO A 99 -20.98 -26.59 -14.68
CA PRO A 99 -21.27 -26.49 -16.11
C PRO A 99 -21.40 -27.89 -16.76
N GLU A 100 -22.30 -28.00 -17.74
CA GLU A 100 -22.54 -29.26 -18.46
C GLU A 100 -21.26 -29.82 -19.11
N GLY A 101 -21.06 -31.12 -19.03
CA GLY A 101 -19.91 -31.82 -19.61
C GLY A 101 -18.58 -31.58 -18.88
N THR A 102 -18.63 -31.05 -17.64
CA THR A 102 -17.42 -30.77 -16.84
C THR A 102 -17.48 -31.45 -15.47
N GLN A 103 -16.30 -31.53 -14.82
CA GLN A 103 -16.17 -31.95 -13.43
C GLN A 103 -15.60 -30.82 -12.60
N VAL A 104 -16.15 -30.55 -11.42
CA VAL A 104 -15.67 -29.55 -10.49
C VAL A 104 -14.85 -30.18 -9.37
N PHE A 105 -13.71 -29.56 -9.06
CA PHE A 105 -12.94 -29.83 -7.85
C PHE A 105 -12.89 -28.56 -7.00
N TYR A 106 -12.87 -28.71 -5.68
CA TYR A 106 -12.86 -27.58 -4.77
C TYR A 106 -11.91 -27.77 -3.58
N THR A 107 -11.55 -26.65 -2.94
CA THR A 107 -10.75 -26.57 -1.72
C THR A 107 -11.39 -25.60 -0.73
N LEU A 108 -11.10 -25.78 0.57
CA LEU A 108 -11.59 -24.93 1.68
C LEU A 108 -10.46 -24.28 2.48
N ASP A 109 -9.21 -24.48 2.07
CA ASP A 109 -8.01 -24.01 2.75
C ASP A 109 -7.30 -22.87 2.02
N GLY A 110 -7.82 -22.46 0.86
CA GLY A 110 -7.24 -21.42 0.01
C GLY A 110 -6.28 -21.95 -1.07
N SER A 111 -5.97 -23.25 -1.10
CA SER A 111 -5.16 -23.84 -2.17
C SER A 111 -5.88 -23.81 -3.52
N GLU A 112 -5.09 -23.78 -4.60
CA GLU A 112 -5.64 -23.85 -5.97
C GLU A 112 -6.27 -25.23 -6.22
N PRO A 113 -7.54 -25.32 -6.66
CA PRO A 113 -8.16 -26.60 -6.97
C PRO A 113 -7.49 -27.30 -8.17
N THR A 114 -7.18 -28.56 -7.97
CA THR A 114 -6.61 -29.47 -8.98
C THR A 114 -7.45 -30.73 -9.06
N GLN A 115 -7.22 -31.59 -10.03
CA GLN A 115 -7.87 -32.91 -10.12
C GLN A 115 -7.52 -33.85 -8.94
N LYS A 116 -6.60 -33.46 -8.05
CA LYS A 116 -6.27 -34.16 -6.80
C LYS A 116 -7.02 -33.59 -5.59
N SER A 117 -7.68 -32.45 -5.75
CA SER A 117 -8.51 -31.83 -4.71
C SER A 117 -9.83 -32.60 -4.55
N THR A 118 -10.69 -32.18 -3.64
CA THR A 118 -11.98 -32.80 -3.39
C THR A 118 -12.88 -32.66 -4.62
N PRO A 119 -13.33 -33.76 -5.26
CA PRO A 119 -14.31 -33.69 -6.33
C PRO A 119 -15.65 -33.25 -5.74
N TYR A 120 -16.37 -32.38 -6.46
CA TYR A 120 -17.73 -32.01 -6.10
C TYR A 120 -18.71 -33.02 -6.68
N ASP A 121 -19.49 -33.63 -5.82
CA ASP A 121 -20.44 -34.73 -6.14
C ASP A 121 -21.88 -34.25 -6.36
N GLY A 122 -22.13 -32.94 -6.26
CA GLY A 122 -23.48 -32.36 -6.38
C GLY A 122 -24.21 -32.18 -5.05
N GLU A 123 -23.65 -32.69 -3.95
CA GLU A 123 -24.24 -32.56 -2.62
C GLU A 123 -24.10 -31.11 -2.06
N THR A 124 -24.94 -30.80 -1.10
CA THR A 124 -24.92 -29.51 -0.43
C THR A 124 -23.74 -29.41 0.54
N LEU A 125 -22.97 -28.35 0.42
CA LEU A 125 -21.91 -27.99 1.37
C LEU A 125 -22.55 -27.19 2.52
N GLU A 126 -22.57 -27.72 3.72
CA GLU A 126 -23.02 -27.01 4.92
C GLU A 126 -21.88 -26.13 5.45
N ILE A 127 -22.02 -24.81 5.33
CA ILE A 127 -21.03 -23.84 5.79
C ILE A 127 -21.45 -23.33 7.17
N THR A 128 -20.85 -23.89 8.22
CA THR A 128 -21.17 -23.59 9.62
C THR A 128 -20.22 -22.57 10.28
N ALA A 129 -19.09 -22.28 9.64
CA ALA A 129 -18.10 -21.30 10.10
C ALA A 129 -17.57 -20.51 8.90
N THR A 130 -16.98 -19.34 9.16
CA THR A 130 -16.36 -18.51 8.12
C THR A 130 -15.38 -19.36 7.30
N THR A 131 -15.65 -19.47 5.99
CA THR A 131 -14.93 -20.38 5.10
C THR A 131 -14.67 -19.69 3.75
N VAL A 132 -13.45 -19.83 3.24
CA VAL A 132 -13.15 -19.54 1.83
C VAL A 132 -13.35 -20.81 1.01
N ILE A 133 -14.03 -20.68 -0.12
CA ILE A 133 -14.24 -21.79 -1.06
C ILE A 133 -13.59 -21.38 -2.38
N ARG A 134 -12.74 -22.26 -2.89
CA ARG A 134 -12.22 -22.18 -4.24
C ARG A 134 -12.72 -23.38 -5.04
N ALA A 135 -13.22 -23.13 -6.24
CA ALA A 135 -13.75 -24.19 -7.12
C ALA A 135 -13.29 -23.96 -8.56
N ARG A 136 -13.00 -25.06 -9.26
CA ARG A 136 -12.50 -25.01 -10.63
C ARG A 136 -13.07 -26.18 -11.44
N THR A 137 -13.46 -25.90 -12.68
CA THR A 137 -13.92 -26.94 -13.61
C THR A 137 -12.76 -27.50 -14.42
N PHE A 138 -12.88 -28.81 -14.69
CA PHE A 138 -12.01 -29.55 -15.58
C PHE A 138 -12.89 -30.27 -16.63
N ALA A 139 -12.45 -30.25 -17.86
CA ALA A 139 -13.10 -30.86 -18.99
C ALA A 139 -12.17 -31.90 -19.63
N GLU A 140 -12.60 -32.46 -20.76
CA GLU A 140 -11.84 -33.46 -21.51
C GLU A 140 -10.54 -32.90 -22.10
N GLU A 141 -9.74 -33.77 -22.71
CA GLU A 141 -8.48 -33.44 -23.37
C GLU A 141 -8.62 -32.25 -24.33
N MET A 142 -7.57 -31.45 -24.43
CA MET A 142 -7.49 -30.22 -25.21
C MET A 142 -8.33 -29.02 -24.71
N VAL A 143 -9.06 -29.14 -23.59
CA VAL A 143 -9.72 -28.03 -22.93
C VAL A 143 -9.01 -27.76 -21.60
N ARG A 144 -8.49 -26.56 -21.44
CA ARG A 144 -7.82 -26.14 -20.18
C ARG A 144 -8.86 -25.94 -19.08
N PRO A 145 -8.47 -26.14 -17.82
CA PRO A 145 -9.35 -25.83 -16.70
C PRO A 145 -9.85 -24.38 -16.72
N SER A 146 -11.03 -24.14 -16.15
CA SER A 146 -11.60 -22.79 -16.00
C SER A 146 -10.71 -21.87 -15.16
N ASP A 147 -11.05 -20.57 -15.10
CA ASP A 147 -10.62 -19.73 -14.00
C ASP A 147 -11.19 -20.27 -12.68
N THR A 148 -10.47 -20.02 -11.60
CA THR A 148 -10.87 -20.45 -10.27
C THR A 148 -11.91 -19.49 -9.71
N LEU A 149 -13.11 -20.00 -9.44
CA LEU A 149 -14.10 -19.30 -8.64
C LEU A 149 -13.63 -19.27 -7.19
N THR A 150 -13.56 -18.09 -6.60
CA THR A 150 -13.19 -17.91 -5.19
C THR A 150 -14.23 -17.06 -4.49
N GLY A 151 -14.64 -17.45 -3.30
CA GLY A 151 -15.59 -16.69 -2.49
C GLY A 151 -15.47 -17.00 -1.00
N THR A 152 -15.61 -15.97 -0.18
CA THR A 152 -15.61 -16.08 1.28
C THR A 152 -17.03 -15.95 1.82
N PHE A 153 -17.44 -16.94 2.60
CA PHE A 153 -18.72 -16.98 3.31
C PHE A 153 -18.43 -16.73 4.79
N PHE A 154 -18.82 -15.56 5.28
CA PHE A 154 -18.64 -15.18 6.68
C PHE A 154 -19.86 -15.61 7.48
N ILE A 155 -19.68 -16.48 8.46
CA ILE A 155 -20.75 -17.00 9.32
C ILE A 155 -20.57 -16.41 10.71
N HIS A 156 -21.63 -15.78 11.24
CA HIS A 156 -21.60 -15.10 12.54
C HIS A 156 -20.43 -14.11 12.72
N ALA A 157 -20.01 -13.47 11.63
CA ALA A 157 -18.91 -12.51 11.60
C ALA A 157 -19.49 -11.09 11.60
N ASP A 158 -19.70 -10.55 12.79
CA ASP A 158 -20.14 -9.18 13.01
C ASP A 158 -18.93 -8.28 13.27
N HIS A 159 -18.74 -7.24 12.43
CA HIS A 159 -17.63 -6.30 12.51
C HIS A 159 -18.12 -4.87 12.40
N SER A 160 -17.54 -3.99 13.22
CA SER A 160 -17.77 -2.54 13.16
C SER A 160 -16.94 -1.83 12.09
N LEU A 161 -15.99 -2.53 11.48
CA LEU A 161 -15.10 -2.04 10.44
C LEU A 161 -15.35 -2.79 9.12
N PRO A 162 -15.03 -2.19 7.98
CA PRO A 162 -15.06 -2.86 6.69
C PRO A 162 -14.09 -4.05 6.68
N VAL A 163 -14.33 -5.02 5.81
CA VAL A 163 -13.62 -6.31 5.81
C VAL A 163 -12.86 -6.54 4.51
N VAL A 164 -11.65 -7.07 4.62
CA VAL A 164 -10.88 -7.63 3.49
C VAL A 164 -10.67 -9.11 3.72
N SER A 165 -11.08 -9.94 2.77
CA SER A 165 -10.69 -11.35 2.71
C SER A 165 -9.58 -11.54 1.68
N VAL A 166 -8.51 -12.17 2.11
CA VAL A 166 -7.35 -12.48 1.28
C VAL A 166 -7.20 -14.00 1.20
N THR A 167 -7.25 -14.53 -0.01
CA THR A 167 -7.02 -15.95 -0.27
C THR A 167 -5.67 -16.13 -0.97
N VAL A 168 -4.81 -16.98 -0.42
CA VAL A 168 -3.47 -17.27 -0.92
C VAL A 168 -3.22 -18.76 -0.77
N ASP A 169 -2.50 -19.38 -1.70
CA ASP A 169 -2.11 -20.78 -1.55
C ASP A 169 -1.35 -20.97 -0.22
N PRO A 170 -1.76 -21.91 0.65
CA PRO A 170 -1.12 -22.15 1.94
C PRO A 170 0.39 -22.41 1.84
N ASP A 171 0.86 -23.01 0.73
CA ASP A 171 2.28 -23.24 0.52
C ASP A 171 3.06 -21.94 0.31
N ASP A 172 2.47 -20.92 -0.32
CA ASP A 172 3.06 -19.58 -0.45
C ASP A 172 3.10 -18.81 0.88
N LEU A 173 2.23 -19.15 1.82
CA LEU A 173 2.22 -18.57 3.17
C LEU A 173 3.19 -19.29 4.13
N TRP A 174 3.15 -20.62 4.17
CA TRP A 174 3.71 -21.41 5.27
C TRP A 174 4.83 -22.39 4.87
N ASN A 175 5.18 -22.51 3.59
CA ASN A 175 6.23 -23.41 3.16
C ASN A 175 7.54 -23.12 3.92
N PRO A 176 8.22 -24.15 4.48
CA PRO A 176 9.44 -23.96 5.28
C PRO A 176 10.60 -23.28 4.54
N LYS A 177 10.57 -23.24 3.21
CA LYS A 177 11.66 -22.69 2.37
C LYS A 177 11.29 -21.39 1.68
N ARG A 178 9.98 -21.15 1.38
CA ARG A 178 9.52 -20.04 0.56
C ARG A 178 8.26 -19.34 1.08
N GLY A 179 7.74 -19.74 2.24
CA GLY A 179 6.51 -19.17 2.79
C GLY A 179 6.70 -17.74 3.32
N MET A 180 5.81 -16.82 2.92
CA MET A 180 5.85 -15.42 3.33
C MET A 180 5.74 -15.21 4.85
N LEU A 181 5.12 -16.14 5.58
CA LEU A 181 4.89 -16.03 7.02
C LEU A 181 5.86 -16.90 7.84
N THR A 182 6.74 -17.62 7.17
CA THR A 182 7.64 -18.57 7.81
C THR A 182 8.90 -17.90 8.35
N VAL A 183 9.17 -18.09 9.65
CA VAL A 183 10.43 -17.64 10.27
C VAL A 183 11.62 -18.46 9.77
N GLY A 184 11.47 -19.76 9.73
CA GLY A 184 12.55 -20.71 9.37
C GLY A 184 13.28 -21.29 10.58
N LYS A 185 14.08 -22.33 10.33
CA LYS A 185 14.88 -23.00 11.38
C LYS A 185 16.19 -22.26 11.63
N GLY A 186 16.66 -22.28 12.88
CA GLY A 186 18.00 -21.76 13.26
C GLY A 186 18.12 -20.24 13.30
N VAL A 187 17.00 -19.49 13.31
CA VAL A 187 17.04 -18.04 13.49
C VAL A 187 17.38 -17.72 14.94
N ASN A 188 18.48 -16.96 15.13
CA ASN A 188 18.92 -16.54 16.46
C ASN A 188 18.26 -15.22 16.85
N LYS A 189 17.14 -15.27 17.56
CA LYS A 189 16.42 -14.09 18.03
C LYS A 189 17.20 -13.24 19.04
N LYS A 190 18.17 -13.82 19.77
CA LYS A 190 19.01 -13.11 20.73
C LYS A 190 19.95 -12.08 20.11
N GLU A 191 20.15 -12.12 18.80
CA GLU A 191 20.88 -11.08 18.09
C GLU A 191 20.13 -9.75 17.98
N GLY A 192 18.83 -9.75 18.37
CA GLY A 192 17.96 -8.58 18.28
C GLY A 192 17.41 -8.33 16.87
N LEU A 193 16.62 -7.26 16.76
CA LEU A 193 16.01 -6.87 15.49
C LEU A 193 16.98 -6.04 14.61
N PRO A 194 16.91 -6.17 13.29
CA PRO A 194 16.06 -7.09 12.52
C PRO A 194 16.62 -8.53 12.51
N PHE A 195 15.73 -9.52 12.61
CA PHE A 195 16.14 -10.92 12.58
C PHE A 195 16.78 -11.29 11.24
N LYS A 196 17.99 -11.86 11.30
CA LYS A 196 18.73 -12.29 10.11
C LYS A 196 18.29 -13.68 9.66
N ASN A 197 18.42 -13.94 8.35
CA ASN A 197 18.25 -15.27 7.74
C ASN A 197 16.85 -15.88 7.84
N THR A 198 15.81 -15.12 8.20
CA THR A 198 14.43 -15.61 8.18
C THR A 198 13.97 -15.90 6.75
N VAL A 199 13.04 -16.87 6.60
CA VAL A 199 12.48 -17.22 5.29
C VAL A 199 11.72 -16.03 4.72
N TYR A 200 10.86 -15.36 5.50
CA TYR A 200 10.10 -14.19 5.03
C TYR A 200 11.00 -13.04 4.55
N ARG A 201 12.18 -12.80 5.14
CA ARG A 201 13.13 -11.79 4.64
C ARG A 201 13.78 -12.20 3.33
N LYS A 202 14.13 -13.49 3.17
CA LYS A 202 14.62 -14.01 1.89
C LYS A 202 13.58 -13.88 0.80
N VAL A 203 12.32 -14.22 1.09
CA VAL A 203 11.17 -14.06 0.18
C VAL A 203 11.02 -12.60 -0.21
N LYS A 204 10.97 -11.67 0.75
CA LYS A 204 10.88 -10.24 0.45
C LYS A 204 12.04 -9.75 -0.44
N ASN A 205 13.27 -10.12 -0.09
CA ASN A 205 14.48 -9.64 -0.76
C ASN A 205 14.67 -10.25 -2.15
N SER A 206 14.11 -11.44 -2.43
CA SER A 206 14.09 -12.02 -3.77
C SER A 206 13.17 -11.26 -4.73
N GLY A 207 12.25 -10.44 -4.20
CA GLY A 207 11.28 -9.70 -5.00
C GLY A 207 10.13 -10.57 -5.53
N VAL A 208 10.05 -11.85 -5.12
CA VAL A 208 8.96 -12.75 -5.51
C VAL A 208 7.61 -12.17 -5.12
N LYS A 209 6.63 -12.42 -5.95
CA LYS A 209 5.22 -12.08 -5.73
C LYS A 209 4.42 -13.35 -5.94
N TYR A 210 3.51 -13.59 -5.03
CA TYR A 210 2.62 -14.72 -5.09
C TYR A 210 1.25 -14.28 -5.60
N GLU A 211 0.47 -15.23 -6.04
CA GLU A 211 -0.91 -15.02 -6.43
C GLU A 211 -1.78 -14.93 -5.18
N SER A 212 -2.77 -14.07 -5.23
CA SER A 212 -3.81 -13.94 -4.22
C SER A 212 -5.14 -13.61 -4.86
N TYR A 213 -6.22 -13.89 -4.15
CA TYR A 213 -7.54 -13.38 -4.48
C TYR A 213 -7.99 -12.44 -3.35
N VAL A 214 -8.52 -11.28 -3.72
CA VAL A 214 -8.90 -10.23 -2.78
C VAL A 214 -10.38 -9.94 -2.93
N GLU A 215 -11.11 -10.06 -1.82
CA GLU A 215 -12.47 -9.57 -1.68
C GLU A 215 -12.49 -8.45 -0.64
N MET A 216 -13.08 -7.32 -0.99
CA MET A 216 -13.25 -6.20 -0.06
C MET A 216 -14.73 -5.89 0.11
N TYR A 217 -15.13 -5.66 1.34
CA TYR A 217 -16.48 -5.35 1.74
C TYR A 217 -16.48 -4.00 2.45
N ASP A 218 -17.42 -3.12 2.08
CA ASP A 218 -17.57 -1.81 2.70
C ASP A 218 -18.18 -1.88 4.12
N ASP A 219 -18.39 -0.72 4.72
CA ASP A 219 -18.95 -0.59 6.06
C ASP A 219 -20.39 -1.13 6.19
N ALA A 220 -21.08 -1.33 5.06
CA ALA A 220 -22.41 -1.97 5.00
C ALA A 220 -22.36 -3.48 4.70
N GLY A 221 -21.16 -4.07 4.60
CA GLY A 221 -20.97 -5.47 4.24
C GLY A 221 -21.18 -5.77 2.75
N LYS A 222 -21.29 -4.75 1.89
CA LYS A 222 -21.40 -4.93 0.44
C LYS A 222 -20.03 -5.19 -0.15
N ARG A 223 -19.91 -6.23 -0.98
CA ARG A 223 -18.68 -6.54 -1.72
C ARG A 223 -18.40 -5.48 -2.77
N ILE A 224 -17.27 -4.78 -2.66
CA ILE A 224 -16.84 -3.71 -3.55
C ILE A 224 -15.64 -4.06 -4.41
N VAL A 225 -14.86 -5.09 -4.03
CA VAL A 225 -13.75 -5.66 -4.82
C VAL A 225 -13.84 -7.17 -4.77
N SER A 226 -13.58 -7.83 -5.91
CA SER A 226 -13.50 -9.29 -6.01
C SER A 226 -12.62 -9.64 -7.22
N GLN A 227 -11.31 -9.82 -7.00
CA GLN A 227 -10.36 -10.08 -8.09
C GLN A 227 -9.03 -10.68 -7.63
N GLY A 228 -8.31 -11.27 -8.57
CA GLY A 228 -6.93 -11.69 -8.39
C GLY A 228 -5.95 -10.52 -8.29
N ALA A 229 -4.87 -10.71 -7.55
CA ALA A 229 -3.80 -9.73 -7.39
C ALA A 229 -2.45 -10.39 -7.05
N ASP A 230 -1.35 -9.75 -7.41
CA ASP A 230 -0.06 -10.08 -6.82
C ASP A 230 -0.04 -9.66 -5.34
N ILE A 231 0.37 -10.57 -4.45
CA ILE A 231 0.66 -10.29 -3.04
C ILE A 231 2.15 -10.38 -2.76
N SER A 232 2.66 -9.52 -1.90
CA SER A 232 4.03 -9.58 -1.38
C SER A 232 4.13 -8.89 -0.02
N LEU A 233 5.20 -9.17 0.72
CA LEU A 233 5.46 -8.56 2.02
C LEU A 233 5.77 -7.06 1.91
N ASN A 234 5.30 -6.29 2.89
CA ASN A 234 5.62 -4.87 3.06
C ASN A 234 6.35 -4.62 4.39
N GLY A 235 7.08 -3.51 4.47
CA GLY A 235 7.85 -3.12 5.64
C GLY A 235 9.30 -3.64 5.60
N ASP A 236 10.10 -3.24 6.58
CA ASP A 236 11.45 -3.76 6.80
C ASP A 236 11.64 -4.21 8.26
N TYR A 237 11.74 -3.28 9.19
CA TYR A 237 11.80 -3.58 10.62
C TYR A 237 10.51 -4.29 11.10
N SER A 238 9.35 -3.80 10.67
CA SER A 238 8.03 -4.36 11.00
C SER A 238 7.78 -5.77 10.44
N LEU A 239 8.65 -6.31 9.58
CA LEU A 239 8.57 -7.71 9.15
C LEU A 239 8.81 -8.70 10.29
N ASP A 240 9.48 -8.29 11.35
CA ASP A 240 9.76 -9.18 12.48
C ASP A 240 8.59 -9.23 13.48
N MET A 241 7.60 -8.35 13.31
CA MET A 241 6.39 -8.38 14.12
C MET A 241 5.53 -9.61 13.80
N PRO A 242 4.74 -10.13 14.76
CA PRO A 242 3.91 -11.31 14.53
C PRO A 242 2.98 -11.15 13.33
N GLN A 243 2.15 -10.11 13.31
CA GLN A 243 1.31 -9.77 12.17
C GLN A 243 2.13 -9.06 11.09
N LYS A 244 2.19 -9.62 9.88
CA LYS A 244 2.92 -9.03 8.75
C LYS A 244 2.06 -8.07 7.96
N SER A 245 2.70 -7.09 7.31
CA SER A 245 2.06 -6.20 6.32
C SER A 245 2.18 -6.77 4.92
N PHE A 246 1.14 -6.56 4.09
CA PHE A 246 1.07 -7.05 2.73
C PHE A 246 0.88 -5.91 1.72
N LYS A 247 1.51 -6.05 0.56
CA LYS A 247 1.25 -5.22 -0.63
C LYS A 247 0.46 -6.02 -1.64
N PHE A 248 -0.53 -5.37 -2.24
CA PHE A 248 -1.31 -5.92 -3.34
C PHE A 248 -1.11 -5.08 -4.60
N ARG A 249 -1.06 -5.74 -5.74
CA ARG A 249 -0.98 -5.08 -7.05
C ARG A 249 -1.88 -5.80 -8.05
N ALA A 250 -2.81 -5.06 -8.62
CA ALA A 250 -3.64 -5.54 -9.70
C ALA A 250 -2.80 -5.76 -10.97
N LYS A 251 -3.06 -6.84 -11.67
CA LYS A 251 -2.35 -7.26 -12.87
C LYS A 251 -3.33 -7.78 -13.91
N SER A 252 -3.09 -7.42 -15.15
CA SER A 252 -3.91 -7.88 -16.28
C SER A 252 -3.97 -9.40 -16.44
N LYS A 253 -2.97 -10.13 -15.96
CA LYS A 253 -3.01 -11.61 -15.98
C LYS A 253 -4.17 -12.19 -15.15
N TYR A 254 -4.72 -11.41 -14.20
CA TYR A 254 -5.89 -11.76 -13.40
C TYR A 254 -7.20 -11.12 -13.91
N GLY A 255 -7.17 -10.49 -15.08
CA GLY A 255 -8.31 -9.79 -15.68
C GLY A 255 -8.23 -8.28 -15.51
N GLU A 256 -8.36 -7.77 -14.30
CA GLU A 256 -8.39 -6.34 -14.02
C GLU A 256 -6.99 -5.75 -13.78
N LYS A 257 -6.71 -4.61 -14.42
CA LYS A 257 -5.43 -3.88 -14.27
C LYS A 257 -5.35 -3.07 -12.98
N THR A 258 -6.51 -2.79 -12.36
CA THR A 258 -6.67 -1.90 -11.21
C THR A 258 -7.78 -2.41 -10.29
N PHE A 259 -7.80 -1.95 -9.05
CA PHE A 259 -8.91 -2.13 -8.12
C PHE A 259 -9.88 -0.95 -8.30
N LYS A 260 -11.11 -1.22 -8.76
CA LYS A 260 -12.14 -0.20 -9.05
C LYS A 260 -13.14 -0.12 -7.90
N ALA A 261 -12.84 0.69 -6.93
CA ALA A 261 -13.72 0.95 -5.78
C ALA A 261 -13.27 2.23 -5.05
N LYS A 262 -14.18 2.88 -4.33
CA LYS A 262 -13.88 3.97 -3.40
C LYS A 262 -13.23 3.42 -2.13
N LEU A 263 -11.91 3.17 -2.18
CA LEU A 263 -11.18 2.59 -1.05
C LEU A 263 -10.95 3.59 0.09
N PHE A 264 -10.78 4.87 -0.23
CA PHE A 264 -10.55 5.93 0.73
C PHE A 264 -11.55 7.07 0.54
N PRO A 265 -12.27 7.48 1.60
CA PRO A 265 -13.28 8.54 1.49
C PRO A 265 -12.69 9.89 1.10
N ASP A 266 -11.46 10.17 1.52
CA ASP A 266 -10.76 11.45 1.36
C ASP A 266 -9.98 11.56 0.04
N ARG A 267 -10.25 10.70 -0.94
CA ARG A 267 -9.66 10.76 -2.29
C ARG A 267 -10.73 10.97 -3.34
N ASP A 268 -10.46 11.74 -4.38
CA ASP A 268 -11.40 12.01 -5.46
C ASP A 268 -11.44 10.91 -6.53
N TYR A 269 -10.51 9.95 -6.47
CA TYR A 269 -10.42 8.81 -7.39
C TYR A 269 -10.91 7.51 -6.77
N GLU A 270 -11.33 6.58 -7.64
CA GLU A 270 -11.91 5.29 -7.28
C GLU A 270 -11.21 4.11 -7.98
N GLU A 271 -10.02 4.34 -8.49
CA GLU A 271 -9.23 3.34 -9.20
C GLU A 271 -7.81 3.29 -8.64
N TYR A 272 -7.33 2.11 -8.24
CA TYR A 272 -6.04 1.95 -7.58
C TYR A 272 -5.23 0.84 -8.23
N LYS A 273 -3.99 1.11 -8.59
CA LYS A 273 -3.05 0.11 -9.11
C LYS A 273 -2.58 -0.86 -8.03
N SER A 274 -2.44 -0.35 -6.83
CA SER A 274 -1.90 -1.08 -5.67
C SER A 274 -2.34 -0.45 -4.36
N PHE A 275 -2.37 -1.25 -3.31
CA PHE A 275 -2.57 -0.79 -1.94
C PHE A 275 -1.74 -1.62 -0.95
N VAL A 276 -1.72 -1.21 0.31
CA VAL A 276 -1.04 -1.89 1.41
C VAL A 276 -2.04 -2.17 2.54
N LEU A 277 -2.07 -3.40 3.02
CA LEU A 277 -2.60 -3.73 4.35
C LEU A 277 -1.44 -3.66 5.32
N ARG A 278 -1.40 -2.59 6.13
CA ARG A 278 -0.29 -2.29 7.05
C ARG A 278 -0.65 -2.73 8.47
N ASN A 279 0.26 -3.42 9.12
CA ASN A 279 0.15 -3.81 10.53
C ASN A 279 0.36 -2.66 11.53
N SER A 280 0.44 -1.41 11.04
CA SER A 280 0.77 -0.17 11.75
C SER A 280 2.27 0.10 11.95
N GLY A 281 3.14 -0.63 11.27
CA GLY A 281 4.58 -0.38 11.32
C GLY A 281 5.18 -0.60 12.71
N ASN A 282 5.95 0.37 13.20
CA ASN A 282 6.54 0.30 14.55
C ASN A 282 5.49 0.47 15.67
N ASP A 283 4.32 1.03 15.35
CA ASP A 283 3.20 1.19 16.29
C ASP A 283 2.30 -0.05 16.43
N CYS A 284 2.63 -1.16 15.76
CA CYS A 284 1.76 -2.34 15.67
C CYS A 284 1.44 -3.00 17.01
N MET A 285 2.34 -2.88 17.99
CA MET A 285 2.18 -3.41 19.34
C MET A 285 1.69 -2.36 20.35
N TRP A 286 1.40 -1.14 19.91
CA TRP A 286 1.06 -0.02 20.76
C TRP A 286 -0.32 0.54 20.46
N THR A 287 -0.41 1.71 19.81
CA THR A 287 -1.71 2.33 19.56
C THR A 287 -2.41 1.80 18.32
N ARG A 288 -1.66 1.37 17.32
CA ARG A 288 -2.10 0.99 15.98
C ARG A 288 -2.71 2.14 15.16
N LEU A 289 -2.63 3.37 15.68
CA LEU A 289 -3.25 4.57 15.13
C LEU A 289 -2.24 5.64 14.69
N GLN A 290 -0.99 5.58 15.17
CA GLN A 290 -0.02 6.68 15.11
C GLN A 290 0.11 7.32 13.72
N ASP A 291 0.36 6.52 12.70
CA ASP A 291 0.52 6.97 11.32
C ASP A 291 -0.82 7.46 10.71
N GLY A 292 -1.90 6.69 10.90
CA GLY A 292 -3.24 7.06 10.43
C GLY A 292 -3.79 8.34 11.09
N PHE A 293 -3.57 8.49 12.38
CA PHE A 293 -3.96 9.69 13.14
C PHE A 293 -3.33 10.95 12.55
N GLN A 294 -2.03 10.92 12.29
CA GLN A 294 -1.34 12.07 11.71
C GLN A 294 -1.78 12.35 10.26
N SER A 295 -2.10 11.31 9.47
CA SER A 295 -2.72 11.49 8.16
C SER A 295 -4.05 12.23 8.27
N ARG A 296 -4.93 11.82 9.19
CA ARG A 296 -6.22 12.50 9.45
C ARG A 296 -6.05 13.96 9.89
N LEU A 297 -5.02 14.25 10.68
CA LEU A 297 -4.71 15.65 11.06
C LEU A 297 -4.28 16.49 9.85
N MET A 298 -3.56 15.93 8.89
CA MET A 298 -3.18 16.62 7.65
C MET A 298 -4.40 16.87 6.75
N ASP A 299 -5.35 15.94 6.67
CA ASP A 299 -6.58 16.09 5.89
C ASP A 299 -7.41 17.32 6.30
N LEU A 300 -7.29 17.81 7.56
CA LEU A 300 -7.95 19.04 8.02
C LEU A 300 -7.51 20.30 7.26
N PHE A 301 -6.36 20.28 6.59
CA PHE A 301 -5.82 21.41 5.81
C PHE A 301 -6.15 21.34 4.32
N GLY A 302 -6.90 20.33 3.91
CA GLY A 302 -6.99 19.98 2.51
C GLY A 302 -5.66 19.43 1.97
N ILE A 303 -5.55 19.34 0.65
CA ILE A 303 -4.36 18.76 0.02
C ILE A 303 -3.27 19.80 -0.16
N THR A 304 -2.42 19.99 0.86
CA THR A 304 -1.25 20.90 0.82
C THR A 304 0.03 20.17 0.46
N VAL A 305 0.15 18.92 0.88
CA VAL A 305 1.27 18.03 0.61
C VAL A 305 0.76 16.59 0.46
N ALA A 306 1.30 15.87 -0.52
CA ALA A 306 0.92 14.48 -0.74
C ALA A 306 1.25 13.62 0.48
N HIS A 307 0.30 12.79 0.91
CA HIS A 307 0.44 11.84 2.00
C HIS A 307 -0.49 10.65 1.78
N GLN A 308 -0.20 9.52 2.43
CA GLN A 308 -1.01 8.30 2.28
C GLN A 308 -2.37 8.46 2.95
N ALA A 309 -3.44 8.13 2.23
CA ALA A 309 -4.75 7.92 2.82
C ALA A 309 -4.75 6.74 3.79
N TRP A 310 -5.70 6.72 4.70
CA TRP A 310 -5.84 5.73 5.75
C TRP A 310 -7.31 5.33 5.95
N LYS A 311 -7.53 4.01 6.09
CA LYS A 311 -8.81 3.46 6.56
C LYS A 311 -8.56 2.16 7.32
N PRO A 312 -9.16 1.94 8.53
CA PRO A 312 -9.01 0.68 9.24
C PRO A 312 -9.90 -0.40 8.62
N TYR A 313 -9.40 -1.62 8.62
CA TYR A 313 -10.10 -2.80 8.12
C TYR A 313 -9.89 -4.00 9.05
N VAL A 314 -10.88 -4.89 9.09
CA VAL A 314 -10.70 -6.26 9.55
C VAL A 314 -10.21 -7.10 8.39
N VAL A 315 -9.22 -7.93 8.63
CA VAL A 315 -8.66 -8.82 7.60
C VAL A 315 -8.92 -10.28 7.96
N TYR A 316 -9.31 -11.05 6.97
CA TYR A 316 -9.31 -12.50 6.98
C TYR A 316 -8.26 -13.02 6.01
N LEU A 317 -7.55 -14.08 6.40
CA LEU A 317 -6.59 -14.77 5.56
C LEU A 317 -7.00 -16.24 5.44
N ASN A 318 -7.32 -16.68 4.24
CA ASN A 318 -7.86 -18.02 3.97
C ASN A 318 -9.05 -18.39 4.89
N GLY A 319 -10.01 -17.47 5.03
CA GLY A 319 -11.18 -17.65 5.88
C GLY A 319 -10.93 -17.52 7.39
N GLN A 320 -9.69 -17.37 7.84
CA GLN A 320 -9.34 -17.19 9.25
C GLN A 320 -9.22 -15.72 9.62
N TYR A 321 -9.79 -15.33 10.75
CA TYR A 321 -9.67 -13.99 11.29
C TYR A 321 -8.19 -13.63 11.51
N TRP A 322 -7.71 -12.60 10.77
CA TRP A 322 -6.32 -12.13 10.82
C TRP A 322 -6.15 -10.86 11.65
N GLY A 323 -7.26 -10.21 12.00
CA GLY A 323 -7.30 -9.06 12.90
C GLY A 323 -7.36 -7.72 12.18
N HIS A 324 -7.32 -6.65 12.97
CA HIS A 324 -7.29 -5.28 12.48
C HIS A 324 -6.00 -4.99 11.71
N MET A 325 -6.13 -4.34 10.56
CA MET A 325 -5.02 -3.77 9.79
C MET A 325 -5.42 -2.41 9.20
N ASN A 326 -4.45 -1.59 8.87
CA ASN A 326 -4.66 -0.30 8.23
C ASN A 326 -4.52 -0.44 6.73
N LEU A 327 -5.59 -0.21 5.98
CA LEU A 327 -5.50 0.00 4.54
C LEU A 327 -4.82 1.34 4.29
N ARG A 328 -3.78 1.33 3.46
CA ARG A 328 -3.01 2.52 3.06
C ARG A 328 -2.82 2.53 1.56
N GLU A 329 -2.78 3.71 0.97
CA GLU A 329 -2.22 3.85 -0.37
C GLU A 329 -0.78 3.33 -0.38
N ARG A 330 -0.38 2.73 -1.47
CA ARG A 330 1.03 2.42 -1.66
C ARG A 330 1.74 3.62 -2.25
N VAL A 331 2.80 4.10 -1.58
CA VAL A 331 3.61 5.20 -2.09
C VAL A 331 4.48 4.70 -3.24
N ASP A 332 3.97 4.87 -4.44
CA ASP A 332 4.62 4.57 -5.71
C ASP A 332 4.26 5.62 -6.78
N GLU A 333 4.75 5.42 -7.99
CA GLU A 333 4.49 6.29 -9.13
C GLU A 333 3.00 6.47 -9.42
N TYR A 334 2.19 5.45 -9.20
CA TYR A 334 0.75 5.48 -9.47
C TYR A 334 -0.02 6.36 -8.47
N MET A 335 0.32 6.28 -7.19
CA MET A 335 -0.26 7.17 -6.18
C MET A 335 0.07 8.64 -6.50
N VAL A 336 1.32 8.92 -6.86
CA VAL A 336 1.75 10.28 -7.21
C VAL A 336 1.04 10.77 -8.47
N ALA A 337 0.92 9.94 -9.50
CA ALA A 337 0.21 10.29 -10.73
C ALA A 337 -1.25 10.67 -10.44
N GLN A 338 -1.98 9.85 -9.70
CA GLN A 338 -3.37 10.14 -9.32
C GLN A 338 -3.49 11.40 -8.48
N PHE A 339 -2.56 11.62 -7.54
CA PHE A 339 -2.53 12.81 -6.72
C PHE A 339 -2.32 14.10 -7.53
N GLU A 340 -1.53 14.02 -8.62
CA GLU A 340 -1.29 15.12 -9.55
C GLU A 340 -2.33 15.19 -10.69
N GLY A 341 -3.37 14.35 -10.66
CA GLY A 341 -4.43 14.32 -11.68
C GLY A 341 -3.99 13.76 -13.04
N MET A 342 -2.94 12.94 -13.05
CA MET A 342 -2.45 12.24 -14.26
C MET A 342 -3.19 10.89 -14.43
N ASP A 343 -3.27 10.44 -15.66
CA ASP A 343 -3.72 9.08 -15.97
C ASP A 343 -2.74 8.03 -15.41
N LEU A 344 -3.25 6.90 -14.94
CA LEU A 344 -2.42 5.81 -14.40
C LEU A 344 -1.45 5.23 -15.44
N GLU A 345 -1.77 5.35 -16.72
CA GLU A 345 -0.92 4.88 -17.82
C GLU A 345 0.32 5.77 -18.00
N ASP A 346 0.26 7.03 -17.57
CA ASP A 346 1.35 8.00 -17.62
C ASP A 346 2.18 8.05 -16.33
N ALA A 347 1.93 7.16 -15.37
CA ALA A 347 2.62 7.16 -14.08
C ALA A 347 4.15 6.94 -14.17
N ASP A 348 4.67 6.44 -15.27
CA ASP A 348 6.10 6.34 -15.52
C ASP A 348 6.75 7.69 -15.93
N GLN A 349 5.93 8.69 -16.29
CA GLN A 349 6.37 10.02 -16.71
C GLN A 349 6.66 10.96 -15.51
N LEU A 350 7.21 10.42 -14.44
CA LEU A 350 7.65 11.19 -13.28
C LEU A 350 8.90 10.60 -12.64
N ASP A 351 9.69 11.44 -12.01
CA ASP A 351 10.76 11.02 -11.13
C ASP A 351 10.22 10.87 -9.70
N LEU A 352 10.43 9.71 -9.07
CA LEU A 352 10.10 9.45 -7.66
C LEU A 352 11.34 8.95 -6.92
N LEU A 353 11.73 9.67 -5.88
CA LEU A 353 12.94 9.40 -5.10
C LEU A 353 12.59 9.05 -3.65
N GLU A 354 13.35 8.14 -3.07
CA GLU A 354 13.32 7.81 -1.65
C GLU A 354 14.48 8.51 -0.94
N ALA A 355 14.17 9.25 0.12
CA ALA A 355 15.15 9.94 0.99
C ALA A 355 16.18 10.75 0.20
N SER A 356 15.77 11.43 -0.86
CA SER A 356 16.57 12.30 -1.73
C SER A 356 17.66 11.64 -2.61
N SER A 357 17.83 10.33 -2.56
CA SER A 357 18.98 9.72 -3.24
C SER A 357 18.66 8.52 -4.11
N ARG A 358 17.70 7.70 -3.75
CA ARG A 358 17.39 6.45 -4.43
C ARG A 358 16.16 6.61 -5.33
N ALA A 359 16.35 6.49 -6.66
CA ALA A 359 15.23 6.48 -7.58
C ALA A 359 14.36 5.22 -7.37
N LYS A 360 13.06 5.42 -7.22
CA LYS A 360 12.03 4.38 -7.22
C LYS A 360 11.37 4.29 -8.59
N ASN A 361 11.22 5.43 -9.24
CA ASN A 361 10.82 5.58 -10.64
C ASN A 361 11.68 6.69 -11.27
N GLY A 362 11.93 6.65 -12.56
CA GLY A 362 12.70 7.66 -13.28
C GLY A 362 14.16 7.77 -12.82
N SER A 363 14.66 9.00 -12.67
CA SER A 363 16.07 9.31 -12.40
C SER A 363 16.26 10.29 -11.24
N ASN A 364 17.37 10.14 -10.52
CA ASN A 364 17.78 11.10 -9.49
C ASN A 364 18.85 12.10 -9.97
N THR A 365 19.24 12.05 -11.25
CA THR A 365 20.36 12.83 -11.79
C THR A 365 20.13 14.32 -11.65
N GLU A 366 18.96 14.81 -12.09
CA GLU A 366 18.62 16.22 -12.03
C GLU A 366 18.45 16.72 -10.60
N TYR A 367 17.85 15.92 -9.73
CA TYR A 367 17.75 16.26 -8.30
C TYR A 367 19.13 16.46 -7.66
N LYS A 368 20.08 15.53 -7.93
CA LYS A 368 21.46 15.64 -7.42
C LYS A 368 22.18 16.86 -7.97
N ALA A 369 22.02 17.16 -9.26
CA ALA A 369 22.59 18.36 -9.88
C ALA A 369 22.03 19.64 -9.27
N MET A 370 20.71 19.71 -9.06
CA MET A 370 20.01 20.81 -8.39
C MET A 370 20.56 21.03 -6.98
N ILE A 371 20.60 19.98 -6.15
CA ILE A 371 21.12 20.08 -4.77
C ILE A 371 22.57 20.55 -4.73
N LYS A 372 23.42 20.07 -5.65
CA LYS A 372 24.81 20.50 -5.77
C LYS A 372 24.91 22.01 -6.05
N LYS A 373 24.10 22.53 -6.98
CA LYS A 373 24.06 23.95 -7.32
C LYS A 373 23.51 24.80 -6.17
N ILE A 374 22.44 24.37 -5.51
CA ILE A 374 21.88 25.06 -4.32
C ILE A 374 22.91 25.12 -3.18
N LYS A 375 23.67 24.03 -2.94
CA LYS A 375 24.74 24.02 -1.92
C LYS A 375 25.80 25.09 -2.19
N ALA A 376 26.20 25.28 -3.41
CA ALA A 376 27.21 26.29 -3.80
C ALA A 376 26.66 27.72 -3.77
N GLY A 377 25.36 27.93 -3.96
CA GLY A 377 24.71 29.24 -4.05
C GLY A 377 24.55 29.95 -2.70
N ASN A 378 24.26 31.27 -2.75
CA ASN A 378 23.92 32.08 -1.59
C ASN A 378 22.66 32.94 -1.87
N PRO A 379 21.45 32.41 -1.68
CA PRO A 379 20.20 33.09 -2.03
C PRO A 379 19.96 34.38 -1.21
N ALA A 380 20.57 34.53 -0.04
CA ALA A 380 20.49 35.78 0.74
C ALA A 380 21.27 36.94 0.14
N LYS A 381 22.25 36.68 -0.75
CA LYS A 381 23.12 37.69 -1.35
C LYS A 381 23.00 37.80 -2.86
N LYS A 382 22.48 36.75 -3.53
CA LYS A 382 22.41 36.68 -4.99
C LYS A 382 21.00 36.27 -5.41
N GLN A 383 20.33 37.17 -6.09
CA GLN A 383 18.96 36.94 -6.60
C GLN A 383 18.91 35.76 -7.55
N GLU A 384 19.95 35.53 -8.36
CA GLU A 384 20.05 34.39 -9.28
C GLU A 384 20.04 33.03 -8.57
N ASP A 385 20.68 32.93 -7.37
CA ASP A 385 20.70 31.72 -6.57
C ASP A 385 19.31 31.46 -5.92
N LEU A 386 18.61 32.52 -5.51
CA LEU A 386 17.23 32.42 -5.03
C LEU A 386 16.31 31.99 -6.17
N GLN A 387 16.38 32.68 -7.32
CA GLN A 387 15.54 32.36 -8.47
C GLN A 387 15.73 30.90 -8.90
N TYR A 388 16.98 30.39 -8.89
CA TYR A 388 17.25 29.01 -9.20
C TYR A 388 16.50 28.02 -8.28
N ILE A 389 16.40 28.34 -6.97
CA ILE A 389 15.61 27.52 -6.03
C ILE A 389 14.13 27.58 -6.44
N LEU A 390 13.60 28.76 -6.69
CA LEU A 390 12.19 28.99 -7.04
C LEU A 390 11.76 28.34 -8.36
N ASP A 391 12.66 28.25 -9.32
CA ASP A 391 12.42 27.61 -10.61
C ASP A 391 12.37 26.08 -10.50
N ASN A 392 13.07 25.49 -9.52
CA ASN A 392 13.24 24.04 -9.43
C ASN A 392 12.47 23.40 -8.26
N VAL A 393 12.07 24.16 -7.26
CA VAL A 393 11.45 23.67 -6.02
C VAL A 393 10.06 24.29 -5.85
N ASP A 394 9.05 23.47 -5.60
CA ASP A 394 7.76 23.94 -5.10
C ASP A 394 7.94 24.31 -3.61
N VAL A 395 8.21 25.59 -3.36
CA VAL A 395 8.57 26.07 -2.04
C VAL A 395 7.41 25.96 -1.05
N ASP A 396 6.17 26.12 -1.50
CA ASP A 396 5.00 25.98 -0.62
C ASP A 396 4.78 24.54 -0.21
N ASN A 397 4.79 23.62 -1.17
CA ASN A 397 4.74 22.19 -0.85
C ASN A 397 5.86 21.80 0.13
N TYR A 398 7.09 22.28 -0.11
CA TYR A 398 8.22 22.00 0.76
C TYR A 398 8.06 22.58 2.17
N PHE A 399 7.49 23.77 2.30
CA PHE A 399 7.24 24.40 3.60
C PHE A 399 6.13 23.71 4.39
N TRP A 400 5.05 23.27 3.71
CA TRP A 400 4.04 22.43 4.33
C TRP A 400 4.61 21.10 4.80
N PHE A 401 5.42 20.42 3.96
CA PHE A 401 6.13 19.21 4.34
C PHE A 401 6.97 19.42 5.60
N MET A 402 7.84 20.42 5.59
CA MET A 402 8.70 20.74 6.75
C MET A 402 7.90 21.15 7.99
N GLY A 403 6.79 21.84 7.80
CA GLY A 403 5.91 22.27 8.88
C GLY A 403 5.24 21.09 9.59
N PHE A 404 4.64 20.16 8.84
CA PHE A 404 4.02 18.97 9.41
C PHE A 404 5.04 18.05 10.09
N GLU A 405 6.15 17.73 9.42
CA GLU A 405 7.21 16.91 9.99
C GLU A 405 7.76 17.51 11.29
N MET A 406 7.94 18.83 11.31
CA MET A 406 8.42 19.55 12.49
C MET A 406 7.38 19.58 13.61
N PHE A 407 6.09 19.77 13.29
CA PHE A 407 5.00 19.77 14.26
C PHE A 407 4.84 18.40 14.91
N PHE A 408 4.73 17.35 14.08
CA PHE A 408 4.60 15.98 14.55
C PHE A 408 5.86 15.50 15.28
N GLY A 409 7.03 16.07 14.93
CA GLY A 409 8.30 15.67 15.51
C GLY A 409 8.67 14.25 15.19
N ASN A 410 8.55 13.90 13.92
CA ASN A 410 8.96 12.59 13.41
C ASN A 410 10.47 12.40 13.61
N SER A 411 10.85 11.54 14.53
CA SER A 411 12.28 11.31 14.80
C SER A 411 12.96 10.47 13.73
N ASP A 412 12.17 9.71 12.95
CA ASP A 412 12.62 8.89 11.81
C ASP A 412 12.21 9.50 10.46
N ILE A 413 12.51 10.78 10.27
CA ILE A 413 12.13 11.54 9.06
C ILE A 413 12.66 10.95 7.74
N GLY A 414 13.50 9.93 7.75
CA GLY A 414 14.18 9.41 6.57
C GLY A 414 13.32 8.71 5.52
N ASN A 415 12.07 8.47 5.82
CA ASN A 415 11.17 7.71 4.93
C ASN A 415 10.36 8.58 3.95
N PHE A 416 10.59 9.90 3.91
CA PHE A 416 9.91 10.79 2.95
C PHE A 416 10.23 10.45 1.49
N ARG A 417 9.37 10.95 0.58
CA ARG A 417 9.57 10.85 -0.86
C ARG A 417 9.69 12.24 -1.46
N ILE A 418 10.39 12.30 -2.59
CA ILE A 418 10.51 13.50 -3.42
C ILE A 418 10.12 13.10 -4.83
N TYR A 419 9.34 13.92 -5.50
CA TYR A 419 8.92 13.63 -6.86
C TYR A 419 8.89 14.88 -7.74
N ARG A 420 8.89 14.66 -9.05
CA ARG A 420 8.72 15.69 -10.06
C ARG A 420 8.12 15.06 -11.32
N LEU A 421 7.19 15.74 -11.94
CA LEU A 421 6.67 15.34 -13.25
C LEU A 421 7.70 15.63 -14.35
N ASN A 422 7.78 14.77 -15.36
CA ASN A 422 8.67 14.95 -16.50
C ASN A 422 8.06 15.89 -17.54
N ALA A 423 7.55 17.05 -17.11
CA ALA A 423 6.95 18.08 -17.94
C ALA A 423 7.74 19.40 -17.80
N PRO A 424 7.79 20.24 -18.87
CA PRO A 424 8.47 21.53 -18.83
C PRO A 424 7.96 22.41 -17.69
N GLY A 425 8.86 23.01 -16.91
CA GLY A 425 8.52 23.88 -15.79
C GLY A 425 8.09 23.17 -14.51
N SER A 426 8.06 21.85 -14.49
CA SER A 426 7.76 21.07 -13.28
C SER A 426 8.82 21.26 -12.22
N LYS A 427 8.36 21.33 -10.96
CA LYS A 427 9.20 21.54 -9.79
C LYS A 427 9.22 20.31 -8.90
N TRP A 428 10.31 20.16 -8.15
CA TRP A 428 10.42 19.12 -7.13
C TRP A 428 9.47 19.40 -5.97
N LYS A 429 8.71 18.37 -5.60
CA LYS A 429 7.76 18.34 -4.49
C LYS A 429 8.09 17.22 -3.50
N TRP A 430 7.66 17.37 -2.25
CA TRP A 430 7.85 16.40 -1.18
C TRP A 430 6.53 15.73 -0.85
N LEU A 431 6.63 14.46 -0.47
CA LEU A 431 5.52 13.62 -0.03
C LEU A 431 5.85 13.06 1.36
N ILE A 432 4.90 13.20 2.29
CA ILE A 432 5.02 12.65 3.64
C ILE A 432 4.69 11.16 3.63
N ASN A 433 5.57 10.37 4.24
CA ASN A 433 5.42 8.93 4.35
C ASN A 433 6.02 8.41 5.64
N ASP A 434 5.32 7.47 6.30
CA ASP A 434 5.80 6.76 7.49
C ASP A 434 5.96 7.64 8.73
N LEU A 435 4.82 8.05 9.31
CA LEU A 435 4.75 8.90 10.50
C LEU A 435 4.62 8.11 11.82
N ASP A 436 4.94 6.82 11.85
CA ASP A 436 4.76 5.99 13.05
C ASP A 436 5.68 6.38 14.23
N TYR A 437 6.71 7.21 13.98
CA TYR A 437 7.54 7.87 15.00
C TYR A 437 7.20 9.37 15.23
N GLY A 438 6.19 9.89 14.55
CA GLY A 438 5.65 11.23 14.85
C GLY A 438 4.81 11.23 16.14
N LEU A 439 4.73 12.32 16.86
CA LEU A 439 4.04 12.44 18.16
C LEU A 439 4.40 11.33 19.18
N TRP A 440 5.58 10.76 19.02
CA TRP A 440 6.08 9.69 19.87
C TRP A 440 6.54 10.20 21.23
N ASN A 441 7.15 11.39 21.24
CA ASN A 441 7.72 12.02 22.41
C ASN A 441 7.53 13.54 22.35
N SER A 442 6.71 14.07 23.26
CA SER A 442 6.49 15.52 23.35
C SER A 442 7.76 16.34 23.60
N GLY A 443 8.80 15.73 24.16
CA GLY A 443 10.10 16.35 24.44
C GLY A 443 11.08 16.36 23.26
N PHE A 444 10.77 15.71 22.14
CA PHE A 444 11.64 15.75 20.97
C PHE A 444 11.66 17.15 20.35
N ASN A 445 12.84 17.77 20.34
CA ASN A 445 13.06 19.13 19.82
C ASN A 445 13.28 19.07 18.29
N SER A 446 12.19 18.88 17.54
CA SER A 446 12.21 18.83 16.08
C SER A 446 12.67 20.13 15.44
N PRO A 447 12.28 21.35 15.92
CA PRO A 447 12.82 22.61 15.37
C PRO A 447 14.36 22.65 15.39
N LYS A 448 14.98 22.31 16.51
CA LYS A 448 16.45 22.23 16.59
C LYS A 448 17.01 21.11 15.70
N SER A 449 16.38 19.95 15.70
CA SER A 449 16.83 18.79 14.92
C SER A 449 16.80 19.05 13.42
N TYR A 450 15.79 19.76 12.92
CA TYR A 450 15.59 19.95 11.49
C TYR A 450 16.31 21.17 10.92
N THR A 451 16.73 22.11 11.78
CA THR A 451 17.50 23.31 11.35
C THR A 451 19.02 23.18 11.52
N LYS A 452 19.51 22.08 12.10
CA LYS A 452 20.97 21.91 12.33
C LYS A 452 21.77 21.81 11.03
N LYS A 453 23.01 22.30 11.04
CA LYS A 453 23.88 22.32 9.85
C LYS A 453 24.28 20.95 9.34
N SER A 454 24.33 19.94 10.19
CA SER A 454 24.70 18.57 9.84
C SER A 454 23.62 17.83 9.05
N GLY A 455 22.42 18.39 8.94
CA GLY A 455 21.27 17.76 8.32
C GLY A 455 20.15 17.45 9.32
N MET A 456 18.96 17.12 8.87
CA MET A 456 17.76 16.88 9.69
C MET A 456 17.66 15.44 10.18
N GLY A 457 16.95 15.25 11.28
CA GLY A 457 16.68 13.94 11.86
C GLY A 457 17.92 13.29 12.49
N GLN A 458 17.81 12.01 12.79
CA GLN A 458 18.89 11.23 13.42
C GLN A 458 20.02 10.90 12.42
N LEU A 459 19.68 10.64 11.17
CA LEU A 459 20.62 10.24 10.12
C LEU A 459 21.15 11.41 9.27
N ASN A 460 20.90 12.66 9.70
CA ASN A 460 21.40 13.88 9.07
C ASN A 460 20.99 14.00 7.58
N TYR A 461 19.71 13.77 7.26
CA TYR A 461 19.19 13.98 5.91
C TYR A 461 19.37 15.42 5.45
N ASP A 462 19.53 15.61 4.13
CA ASP A 462 19.82 16.91 3.55
C ASP A 462 18.69 17.92 3.79
N ASN A 463 18.99 18.99 4.49
CA ASN A 463 18.09 20.13 4.77
C ASN A 463 18.61 21.44 4.13
N THR A 464 19.46 21.34 3.11
CA THR A 464 20.13 22.50 2.51
C THR A 464 19.13 23.49 1.95
N ILE A 465 18.10 23.05 1.23
CA ILE A 465 17.06 23.92 0.68
C ILE A 465 16.41 24.72 1.81
N PHE A 466 15.97 24.05 2.87
CA PHE A 466 15.33 24.68 4.01
C PHE A 466 16.22 25.75 4.66
N ARG A 467 17.44 25.38 5.01
CA ARG A 467 18.38 26.34 5.65
C ARG A 467 18.74 27.52 4.76
N LYS A 468 18.85 27.29 3.43
CA LYS A 468 19.13 28.37 2.47
C LYS A 468 17.95 29.34 2.35
N LEU A 469 16.71 28.83 2.24
CA LEU A 469 15.50 29.66 2.21
C LEU A 469 15.31 30.45 3.50
N LEU A 470 15.60 29.88 4.67
CA LEU A 470 15.52 30.58 5.94
C LEU A 470 16.53 31.75 6.10
N THR A 471 17.56 31.85 5.25
CA THR A 471 18.45 33.00 5.22
C THR A 471 17.87 34.21 4.48
N VAL A 472 16.78 34.02 3.75
CA VAL A 472 16.07 35.07 3.01
C VAL A 472 14.85 35.48 3.85
N PRO A 473 14.76 36.75 4.32
CA PRO A 473 13.72 37.18 5.27
C PRO A 473 12.29 36.89 4.83
N GLU A 474 11.98 37.12 3.56
CA GLU A 474 10.66 36.83 2.95
C GLU A 474 10.26 35.34 3.08
N TYR A 475 11.19 34.43 2.77
CA TYR A 475 10.92 33.00 2.84
C TYR A 475 10.94 32.46 4.27
N LYS A 476 11.70 33.08 5.17
CA LYS A 476 11.58 32.79 6.60
C LYS A 476 10.20 33.20 7.14
N ASP A 477 9.71 34.39 6.81
CA ASP A 477 8.36 34.88 7.19
C ASP A 477 7.26 33.94 6.60
N ARG A 478 7.37 33.56 5.31
CA ARG A 478 6.45 32.64 4.64
C ARG A 478 6.42 31.28 5.35
N TYR A 479 7.59 30.70 5.66
CA TYR A 479 7.65 29.43 6.40
C TYR A 479 7.00 29.56 7.78
N LEU A 480 7.33 30.59 8.55
CA LEU A 480 6.77 30.81 9.89
C LEU A 480 5.25 31.03 9.83
N THR A 481 4.74 31.63 8.76
CA THR A 481 3.30 31.79 8.54
C THR A 481 2.61 30.45 8.35
N ILE A 482 3.13 29.58 7.45
CA ILE A 482 2.62 28.21 7.21
C ILE A 482 2.72 27.36 8.48
N TYR A 483 3.89 27.36 9.11
CA TYR A 483 4.11 26.59 10.32
C TYR A 483 3.24 27.07 11.49
N GLY A 484 3.00 28.38 11.58
CA GLY A 484 2.08 28.97 12.53
C GLY A 484 0.62 28.59 12.25
N GLU A 485 0.21 28.45 10.98
CA GLU A 485 -1.11 27.97 10.62
C GLU A 485 -1.31 26.52 11.12
N ILE A 486 -0.37 25.62 10.85
CA ILE A 486 -0.39 24.24 11.36
C ILE A 486 -0.52 24.25 12.89
N TYR A 487 0.31 25.04 13.57
CA TYR A 487 0.33 25.10 15.02
C TYR A 487 -1.00 25.60 15.62
N ARG A 488 -1.59 26.65 15.05
CA ARG A 488 -2.85 27.24 15.54
C ARG A 488 -4.07 26.36 15.26
N LYS A 489 -4.04 25.58 14.18
CA LYS A 489 -5.16 24.66 13.81
C LYS A 489 -5.09 23.34 14.58
N LEU A 490 -3.88 22.77 14.76
CA LEU A 490 -3.66 21.56 15.52
C LEU A 490 -3.51 21.84 17.01
N THR A 491 -4.56 22.40 17.62
CA THR A 491 -4.63 22.60 19.08
C THR A 491 -4.69 21.25 19.80
N THR A 492 -4.49 21.28 21.11
CA THR A 492 -4.69 20.08 21.95
C THR A 492 -6.10 19.51 21.76
N ASP A 493 -7.13 20.37 21.76
CA ASP A 493 -8.52 19.95 21.63
C ASP A 493 -8.79 19.34 20.26
N THR A 494 -8.37 19.97 19.17
CA THR A 494 -8.52 19.43 17.81
C THR A 494 -7.85 18.05 17.67
N MET A 495 -6.61 17.91 18.20
CA MET A 495 -5.91 16.64 18.13
C MET A 495 -6.56 15.56 19.02
N MET A 496 -7.12 15.93 20.18
CA MET A 496 -7.82 15.00 21.06
C MET A 496 -9.11 14.53 20.44
N GLU A 497 -9.90 15.43 19.84
CA GLU A 497 -11.14 15.10 19.13
C GLU A 497 -10.90 14.08 18.02
N VAL A 498 -9.93 14.32 17.14
CA VAL A 498 -9.59 13.36 16.07
C VAL A 498 -9.07 12.04 16.64
N LEU A 499 -8.22 12.07 17.69
CA LEU A 499 -7.74 10.83 18.29
C LEU A 499 -8.87 10.02 18.91
N ASP A 500 -9.78 10.67 19.64
CA ASP A 500 -10.89 9.99 20.32
C ASP A 500 -11.87 9.38 19.30
N GLU A 501 -12.15 10.09 18.19
CA GLU A 501 -12.91 9.53 17.07
C GLU A 501 -12.28 8.23 16.54
N LEU A 502 -10.98 8.25 16.27
CA LEU A 502 -10.28 7.08 15.73
C LEU A 502 -10.17 5.94 16.75
N VAL A 503 -10.00 6.25 18.04
CA VAL A 503 -9.98 5.24 19.10
C VAL A 503 -11.34 4.55 19.21
N GLU A 504 -12.44 5.31 19.26
CA GLU A 504 -13.78 4.73 19.34
C GLU A 504 -14.14 3.94 18.07
N LEU A 505 -13.65 4.35 16.88
CA LEU A 505 -13.84 3.63 15.64
C LEU A 505 -13.24 2.21 15.69
N ILE A 506 -11.99 2.06 16.16
CA ILE A 506 -11.33 0.74 16.15
C ILE A 506 -11.54 -0.07 17.42
N LYS A 507 -11.92 0.54 18.53
CA LYS A 507 -12.03 -0.08 19.86
C LYS A 507 -12.90 -1.35 19.90
N PRO A 508 -14.06 -1.43 19.21
CA PRO A 508 -14.85 -2.66 19.19
C PRO A 508 -14.09 -3.88 18.66
N GLU A 509 -13.13 -3.67 17.74
CA GLU A 509 -12.32 -4.74 17.15
C GLU A 509 -11.06 -5.07 17.97
N MET A 510 -10.62 -4.19 18.86
CA MET A 510 -9.33 -4.34 19.55
C MET A 510 -9.30 -5.53 20.51
N GLU A 511 -10.40 -5.86 21.17
CA GLU A 511 -10.46 -7.04 22.05
C GLU A 511 -10.26 -8.33 21.24
N ARG A 512 -10.97 -8.46 20.09
CA ARG A 512 -10.83 -9.60 19.16
C ARG A 512 -9.43 -9.63 18.54
N HIS A 513 -8.91 -8.48 18.17
CA HIS A 513 -7.55 -8.36 17.63
C HIS A 513 -6.50 -8.87 18.63
N TRP A 514 -6.56 -8.44 19.88
CA TRP A 514 -5.59 -8.85 20.90
C TRP A 514 -5.82 -10.28 21.39
N THR A 515 -7.04 -10.81 21.29
CA THR A 515 -7.31 -12.23 21.50
C THR A 515 -6.53 -13.08 20.50
N ARG A 516 -6.45 -12.64 19.25
CA ARG A 516 -5.68 -13.32 18.18
C ARG A 516 -4.18 -13.11 18.32
N TRP A 517 -3.74 -11.87 18.55
CA TRP A 517 -2.32 -11.51 18.45
C TRP A 517 -1.59 -11.34 19.78
N GLY A 518 -2.29 -11.14 20.88
CA GLY A 518 -1.68 -11.04 22.20
C GLY A 518 -0.82 -12.26 22.56
N PRO A 519 -1.32 -13.50 22.40
CA PRO A 519 -0.54 -14.70 22.63
C PRO A 519 0.66 -14.89 21.69
N GLU A 520 0.60 -14.30 20.50
CA GLU A 520 1.68 -14.34 19.50
C GLU A 520 2.78 -13.28 19.74
N ASN A 521 2.58 -12.36 20.70
CA ASN A 521 3.58 -11.36 21.04
C ASN A 521 4.87 -12.04 21.51
N ASP A 522 5.99 -11.55 20.99
CA ASP A 522 7.30 -12.09 21.26
C ASP A 522 8.15 -11.10 22.07
N LYS A 523 8.52 -11.48 23.28
CA LYS A 523 9.34 -10.66 24.18
C LYS A 523 10.76 -10.44 23.66
N ASP A 524 11.26 -11.31 22.79
CA ASP A 524 12.54 -11.11 22.12
C ASP A 524 12.45 -10.01 21.05
N VAL A 525 11.22 -9.71 20.55
CA VAL A 525 10.94 -8.63 19.61
C VAL A 525 10.74 -7.32 20.37
N ILE A 526 9.82 -7.31 21.35
CA ILE A 526 9.52 -6.14 22.21
C ILE A 526 9.33 -6.63 23.64
N SER A 527 10.32 -6.43 24.47
CA SER A 527 10.36 -6.95 25.85
C SER A 527 9.20 -6.49 26.75
N GLU A 528 8.63 -5.32 26.46
CA GLU A 528 7.58 -4.70 27.29
C GLU A 528 6.16 -5.19 26.96
N VAL A 529 5.96 -5.91 25.84
CA VAL A 529 4.62 -6.28 25.37
C VAL A 529 4.11 -7.52 26.09
N PRO A 530 2.89 -7.47 26.66
CA PRO A 530 2.27 -8.65 27.26
C PRO A 530 2.01 -9.75 26.23
N THR A 531 2.11 -11.00 26.68
CA THR A 531 1.93 -12.22 25.87
C THR A 531 0.60 -12.91 26.13
N THR A 532 -0.38 -12.17 26.64
CA THR A 532 -1.76 -12.65 26.84
C THR A 532 -2.74 -11.70 26.18
N ALA A 533 -3.90 -12.18 25.79
CA ALA A 533 -4.95 -11.38 25.16
C ALA A 533 -5.35 -10.17 26.04
N GLU A 534 -5.73 -10.42 27.29
CA GLU A 534 -6.15 -9.37 28.24
C GLU A 534 -5.01 -8.39 28.53
N GLY A 535 -3.79 -8.89 28.72
CA GLY A 535 -2.61 -8.04 28.98
C GLY A 535 -2.31 -7.14 27.79
N ALA A 536 -2.37 -7.66 26.56
CA ALA A 536 -2.13 -6.91 25.34
C ALA A 536 -3.22 -5.84 25.11
N TYR A 537 -4.49 -6.15 25.37
CA TYR A 537 -5.58 -5.17 25.30
C TYR A 537 -5.42 -4.03 26.31
N LYS A 538 -5.12 -4.34 27.57
CA LYS A 538 -4.83 -3.33 28.61
C LYS A 538 -3.59 -2.49 28.26
N TYR A 539 -2.58 -3.12 27.67
CA TYR A 539 -1.39 -2.41 27.22
C TYR A 539 -1.70 -1.44 26.08
N TRP A 540 -2.53 -1.84 25.11
CA TRP A 540 -3.03 -0.96 24.05
C TRP A 540 -3.73 0.28 24.63
N GLN A 541 -4.65 0.12 25.58
CA GLN A 541 -5.33 1.23 26.27
C GLN A 541 -4.33 2.17 26.95
N LYS A 542 -3.32 1.62 27.63
CA LYS A 542 -2.25 2.41 28.25
C LYS A 542 -1.43 3.19 27.22
N ARG A 543 -1.18 2.60 26.05
CA ARG A 543 -0.44 3.25 24.96
C ARG A 543 -1.24 4.39 24.32
N VAL A 544 -2.54 4.22 24.15
CA VAL A 544 -3.44 5.30 23.72
C VAL A 544 -3.39 6.47 24.72
N GLU A 545 -3.48 6.20 26.04
CA GLU A 545 -3.39 7.26 27.05
C GLU A 545 -2.01 7.95 27.04
N ARG A 546 -0.94 7.20 26.78
CA ARG A 546 0.39 7.81 26.57
C ARG A 546 0.38 8.78 25.39
N LEU A 547 -0.26 8.44 24.27
CA LEU A 547 -0.39 9.34 23.11
C LEU A 547 -1.18 10.59 23.49
N ARG A 548 -2.29 10.46 24.23
CA ARG A 548 -3.03 11.62 24.77
C ARG A 548 -2.12 12.54 25.59
N ASN A 549 -1.26 12.00 26.44
CA ASN A 549 -0.29 12.77 27.21
C ASN A 549 0.76 13.47 26.34
N VAL A 550 1.18 12.85 25.25
CA VAL A 550 2.07 13.53 24.28
C VAL A 550 1.35 14.70 23.63
N ILE A 551 0.10 14.52 23.19
CA ILE A 551 -0.74 15.55 22.59
C ILE A 551 -0.92 16.75 23.54
N ARG A 552 -1.26 16.49 24.80
CA ARG A 552 -1.43 17.55 25.82
C ARG A 552 -0.18 18.42 26.02
N LYS A 553 1.00 17.81 25.97
CA LYS A 553 2.29 18.50 26.27
C LYS A 553 2.98 19.07 25.04
N ARG A 554 2.66 18.56 23.84
CA ARG A 554 3.38 18.90 22.61
C ARG A 554 3.29 20.38 22.24
N PRO A 555 2.11 21.04 22.21
CA PRO A 555 2.02 22.44 21.80
C PRO A 555 2.86 23.38 22.66
N THR A 556 2.81 23.25 23.99
CA THR A 556 3.58 24.10 24.90
C THR A 556 5.09 23.95 24.70
N ARG A 557 5.56 22.69 24.59
CA ARG A 557 6.99 22.41 24.37
C ARG A 557 7.46 22.89 23.00
N LEU A 558 6.63 22.67 21.99
CA LEU A 558 6.93 23.06 20.63
C LEU A 558 7.05 24.59 20.50
N TRP A 559 6.23 25.36 21.23
CA TRP A 559 6.30 26.79 21.27
C TRP A 559 7.70 27.27 21.75
N ASP A 560 8.21 26.71 22.86
CA ASP A 560 9.54 27.03 23.40
C ASP A 560 10.67 26.58 22.44
N PHE A 561 10.55 25.42 21.86
CA PHE A 561 11.53 24.89 20.93
C PHE A 561 11.62 25.72 19.66
N THR A 562 10.48 26.16 19.12
CA THR A 562 10.40 27.01 17.92
C THR A 562 10.99 28.37 18.19
N LYS A 563 10.58 29.01 19.30
CA LYS A 563 11.17 30.30 19.72
C LYS A 563 12.69 30.27 19.73
N LYS A 564 13.27 29.25 20.36
CA LYS A 564 14.71 29.08 20.48
C LYS A 564 15.40 28.77 19.15
N ALA A 565 14.83 27.87 18.36
CA ALA A 565 15.44 27.39 17.10
C ALA A 565 15.49 28.48 16.02
N PHE A 566 14.46 29.33 15.95
CA PHE A 566 14.35 30.41 14.96
C PHE A 566 14.78 31.78 15.49
N GLY A 567 15.15 31.88 16.78
CA GLY A 567 15.61 33.13 17.41
C GLY A 567 14.51 34.19 17.46
N LEU A 568 13.27 33.81 17.77
CA LEU A 568 12.10 34.71 17.76
C LEU A 568 11.91 35.39 19.11
N SER A 569 11.47 36.65 19.07
CA SER A 569 10.97 37.38 20.23
C SER A 569 9.58 36.84 20.67
N ASN A 570 9.09 37.23 21.86
CA ASN A 570 7.73 36.90 22.28
C ASN A 570 6.68 37.46 21.33
N ALA A 571 6.85 38.71 20.87
CA ALA A 571 5.92 39.33 19.94
C ALA A 571 5.85 38.61 18.58
N GLU A 572 6.99 38.14 18.06
CA GLU A 572 7.01 37.33 16.84
C GLU A 572 6.35 35.95 17.06
N MET A 573 6.59 35.34 18.24
CA MET A 573 5.90 34.07 18.56
C MET A 573 4.38 34.27 18.63
N GLU A 574 3.90 35.33 19.26
CA GLU A 574 2.46 35.65 19.32
C GLU A 574 1.88 35.96 17.93
N LYS A 575 2.64 36.69 17.08
CA LYS A 575 2.25 36.95 15.68
C LYS A 575 1.95 35.66 14.90
N TYR A 576 2.87 34.71 14.92
CA TYR A 576 2.76 33.49 14.08
C TYR A 576 2.00 32.36 14.76
N PHE A 577 2.23 32.14 16.06
CA PHE A 577 1.78 30.93 16.78
C PHE A 577 0.68 31.20 17.80
N GLY A 578 0.39 32.48 18.08
CA GLY A 578 -0.53 32.85 19.15
C GLY A 578 0.13 32.78 20.55
N PRO A 579 -0.65 33.01 21.62
CA PRO A 579 -0.15 32.95 22.97
C PRO A 579 0.36 31.55 23.33
N LYS A 580 1.38 31.50 24.19
CA LYS A 580 1.93 30.22 24.68
C LYS A 580 0.86 29.44 25.45
N PRO A 581 0.51 28.20 25.04
CA PRO A 581 -0.38 27.38 25.83
C PRO A 581 0.20 27.04 27.21
N PRO A 582 -0.62 26.93 28.26
CA PRO A 582 -0.15 26.46 29.54
C PRO A 582 0.37 25.03 29.49
N MET A 583 1.39 24.72 30.29
CA MET A 583 1.81 23.34 30.46
C MET A 583 0.71 22.61 31.25
N PRO A 584 0.14 21.50 30.75
CA PRO A 584 -0.83 20.75 31.51
C PRO A 584 -0.18 20.18 32.77
N PRO A 585 -0.95 20.00 33.87
CA PRO A 585 -0.45 19.33 35.06
C PRO A 585 0.05 17.93 34.68
N GLU A 586 1.05 17.44 35.40
CA GLU A 586 1.51 16.07 35.21
C GLU A 586 0.34 15.12 35.51
N ALA A 587 0.03 14.23 34.54
CA ALA A 587 -0.92 13.17 34.80
C ALA A 587 -0.33 12.25 35.88
N ILE A 588 -1.08 12.08 36.96
CA ILE A 588 -0.75 11.22 38.12
C ILE A 588 -0.65 9.77 37.66
#